data_30e1c72b7e7fbcb8e56b1fe02684b2ba
#
_entry.id   30e1c72b7e7fbcb8e56b1fe02684b2ba
#
_cell.length_a   1.000
_cell.length_b   1.000
_cell.length_c   1.000
_cell.angle_alpha   90.00
_cell.angle_beta   90.00
_cell.angle_gamma   90.00
#
_symmetry.space_group_name_H-M   'P 1'
#
loop_
_entity.id
_entity.type
_entity.pdbx_description
1 polymer ?
#
loop_
_entity_poly.entity_id
_entity_poly.type
_entity_poly.pdbx_seq_one_letter_code
_entity_poly.pdbx_strand_id
1 'polypeptide(L)'
;MKKTISDLRLTLLILIMMLSSCAYSQSLFPVRGTGMPVNKVYNVSDFKGIDVAGGFDVTLVQGNTESVTLSAQENLFEYFTVKVENGTLRIYTRNNIMSTREMKARIYFKNINNLKVSGGGDVNSETPINAEALDVYVSGGGDLRSVVNSSELKCHISGGGDAELEGKTKAYYLEVSGGGDLKSKVNASSIECRIGGGGDLYLRNDDKTSEAAIDINGGGDMDVKINADKLKCSISGGGDALLSGQASDFEIHINGGGDVDALNLSTSITTFNVSGGSDIHVNASKELSGYISGGGDVYYSGNPEKISVDAKGGSEVHKE
;
A
#
# COMPACT_ATOMS: atom_id res chain seq x y z
N MET A 1 38.83 47.73 -0.67
CA MET A 1 37.58 48.02 -1.40
C MET A 1 36.87 46.83 -2.09
N LYS A 2 37.55 45.70 -2.41
CA LYS A 2 36.87 44.54 -3.03
C LYS A 2 36.09 43.66 -2.04
N LYS A 3 36.39 43.68 -0.75
CA LYS A 3 35.76 42.86 0.29
C LYS A 3 34.34 43.34 0.67
N THR A 4 34.09 44.63 0.64
CA THR A 4 32.80 45.25 1.00
C THR A 4 31.69 45.02 -0.04
N ILE A 5 32.02 44.80 -1.30
CA ILE A 5 31.02 44.57 -2.37
C ILE A 5 30.54 43.13 -2.35
N SER A 6 31.37 42.14 -1.99
CA SER A 6 30.98 40.74 -1.83
C SER A 6 30.06 40.55 -0.63
N ASP A 7 30.33 41.25 0.47
CA ASP A 7 29.51 41.16 1.68
C ASP A 7 28.14 41.82 1.48
N LEU A 8 28.09 42.91 0.71
CA LEU A 8 26.83 43.56 0.34
C LEU A 8 25.95 42.71 -0.60
N ARG A 9 26.56 41.93 -1.51
CA ARG A 9 25.85 40.99 -2.37
C ARG A 9 25.33 39.78 -1.60
N LEU A 10 26.11 39.30 -0.64
CA LEU A 10 25.71 38.16 0.21
C LEU A 10 24.56 38.55 1.13
N THR A 11 24.61 39.73 1.75
CA THR A 11 23.52 40.26 2.59
C THR A 11 22.25 40.53 1.78
N LEU A 12 22.37 41.02 0.55
CA LEU A 12 21.24 41.24 -0.33
C LEU A 12 20.60 39.92 -0.80
N LEU A 13 21.40 38.87 -1.06
CA LEU A 13 20.92 37.53 -1.41
C LEU A 13 20.20 36.87 -0.23
N ILE A 14 20.70 37.01 0.98
CA ILE A 14 20.06 36.51 2.21
C ILE A 14 18.75 37.25 2.47
N LEU A 15 18.72 38.58 2.25
CA LEU A 15 17.50 39.37 2.38
C LEU A 15 16.44 39.02 1.33
N ILE A 16 16.84 38.70 0.10
CA ILE A 16 15.94 38.25 -0.96
C ILE A 16 15.41 36.81 -0.67
N MET A 17 16.26 35.92 -0.12
CA MET A 17 15.81 34.61 0.36
C MET A 17 14.84 34.71 1.54
N MET A 18 15.06 35.65 2.48
CA MET A 18 14.12 35.90 3.58
C MET A 18 12.80 36.53 3.10
N LEU A 19 12.84 37.36 2.07
CA LEU A 19 11.62 37.97 1.49
C LEU A 19 10.82 36.98 0.61
N SER A 20 11.47 35.99 0.00
CA SER A 20 10.77 34.95 -0.74
C SER A 20 10.10 33.89 0.16
N SER A 21 10.54 33.74 1.40
CA SER A 21 9.89 32.87 2.40
C SER A 21 8.63 33.52 3.02
N CYS A 22 8.42 34.82 2.84
CA CYS A 22 7.28 35.55 3.42
C CYS A 22 6.01 35.56 2.56
N ALA A 23 6.02 34.95 1.36
CA ALA A 23 4.87 34.95 0.44
C ALA A 23 3.93 33.75 0.60
N TYR A 24 4.22 32.80 1.48
CA TYR A 24 3.30 31.73 1.91
C TYR A 24 2.90 31.92 3.38
N SER A 25 2.25 33.01 3.69
CA SER A 25 1.50 33.12 4.93
C SER A 25 0.24 32.27 4.82
N GLN A 26 0.38 30.95 4.91
CA GLN A 26 -0.74 30.13 5.38
C GLN A 26 -1.06 30.59 6.80
N SER A 27 -2.32 30.96 7.04
CA SER A 27 -2.80 31.31 8.38
C SER A 27 -2.32 30.25 9.38
N LEU A 28 -1.48 30.63 10.32
CA LEU A 28 -0.95 29.77 11.40
C LEU A 28 -2.08 29.22 12.29
N PHE A 29 -3.29 29.77 12.18
CA PHE A 29 -4.43 29.34 12.96
C PHE A 29 -5.38 28.50 12.09
N PRO A 30 -5.84 27.35 12.61
CA PRO A 30 -6.82 26.55 11.91
C PRO A 30 -8.15 27.31 11.74
N VAL A 31 -8.75 27.18 10.58
CA VAL A 31 -10.09 27.71 10.31
C VAL A 31 -11.12 26.82 10.99
N ARG A 32 -11.94 27.42 11.87
CA ARG A 32 -12.99 26.66 12.57
C ARG A 32 -14.30 26.74 11.82
N GLY A 33 -14.92 25.57 11.59
CA GLY A 33 -16.27 25.48 11.05
C GLY A 33 -17.33 25.94 12.04
N THR A 34 -18.36 26.63 11.55
CA THR A 34 -19.48 27.17 12.35
C THR A 34 -20.81 26.79 11.72
N GLY A 35 -21.81 26.53 12.56
CA GLY A 35 -23.16 26.17 12.14
C GLY A 35 -23.32 24.69 11.74
N MET A 36 -24.45 24.39 11.09
CA MET A 36 -24.75 23.05 10.58
C MET A 36 -24.17 22.86 9.19
N PRO A 37 -23.80 21.62 8.81
CA PRO A 37 -23.36 21.32 7.46
C PRO A 37 -24.46 21.59 6.43
N VAL A 38 -24.05 22.10 5.27
CA VAL A 38 -24.87 22.27 4.08
C VAL A 38 -24.26 21.54 2.90
N ASN A 39 -25.06 21.17 1.92
CA ASN A 39 -24.59 20.48 0.72
C ASN A 39 -24.33 21.48 -0.41
N LYS A 40 -23.19 21.32 -1.08
CA LYS A 40 -22.84 22.07 -2.30
C LYS A 40 -22.47 21.11 -3.42
N VAL A 41 -23.13 21.25 -4.55
CA VAL A 41 -22.89 20.43 -5.74
C VAL A 41 -21.93 21.16 -6.67
N TYR A 42 -20.93 20.43 -7.15
CA TYR A 42 -19.96 20.86 -8.15
C TYR A 42 -20.14 20.02 -9.42
N ASN A 43 -20.42 20.70 -10.52
CA ASN A 43 -20.47 20.08 -11.82
C ASN A 43 -19.02 19.91 -12.32
N VAL A 44 -18.59 18.70 -12.44
CA VAL A 44 -17.26 18.31 -12.92
C VAL A 44 -17.43 17.26 -14.01
N SER A 45 -16.50 17.18 -14.94
CA SER A 45 -16.52 16.19 -16.03
C SER A 45 -15.12 15.89 -16.54
N ASP A 46 -15.03 14.82 -17.33
CA ASP A 46 -13.85 14.47 -18.11
C ASP A 46 -12.59 14.21 -17.28
N PHE A 47 -12.75 13.49 -16.15
CA PHE A 47 -11.62 13.06 -15.34
C PHE A 47 -11.50 11.53 -15.34
N LYS A 48 -10.25 11.06 -15.23
CA LYS A 48 -9.87 9.65 -15.07
C LYS A 48 -9.04 9.40 -13.82
N GLY A 49 -8.69 10.44 -13.09
CA GLY A 49 -8.02 10.37 -11.79
C GLY A 49 -8.84 11.08 -10.72
N ILE A 50 -8.74 10.59 -9.49
CA ILE A 50 -9.30 11.21 -8.28
C ILE A 50 -8.16 11.39 -7.28
N ASP A 51 -7.95 12.63 -6.81
CA ASP A 51 -6.94 13.00 -5.80
C ASP A 51 -7.66 13.75 -4.67
N VAL A 52 -7.79 13.11 -3.51
CA VAL A 52 -8.45 13.68 -2.35
C VAL A 52 -7.43 13.90 -1.23
N ALA A 53 -7.44 15.13 -0.71
CA ALA A 53 -6.62 15.54 0.42
C ALA A 53 -7.43 16.45 1.37
N GLY A 54 -7.10 16.48 2.66
CA GLY A 54 -7.66 17.47 3.57
C GLY A 54 -8.77 16.99 4.52
N GLY A 55 -8.86 15.70 4.81
CA GLY A 55 -9.72 15.17 5.88
C GLY A 55 -11.19 15.10 5.53
N PHE A 56 -11.53 14.88 4.25
CA PHE A 56 -12.89 14.55 3.81
C PHE A 56 -13.12 13.04 3.91
N ASP A 57 -14.26 12.66 4.49
CA ASP A 57 -14.78 11.31 4.31
C ASP A 57 -15.43 11.22 2.92
N VAL A 58 -14.92 10.32 2.10
CA VAL A 58 -15.27 10.25 0.68
C VAL A 58 -16.09 9.00 0.39
N THR A 59 -17.19 9.18 -0.31
CA THR A 59 -17.96 8.09 -0.91
C THR A 59 -17.79 8.12 -2.43
N LEU A 60 -17.26 7.05 -2.98
CA LEU A 60 -17.06 6.85 -4.42
C LEU A 60 -18.24 6.06 -5.01
N VAL A 61 -18.83 6.55 -6.10
CA VAL A 61 -19.95 5.90 -6.78
C VAL A 61 -19.68 5.85 -8.28
N GLN A 62 -19.36 4.67 -8.81
CA GLN A 62 -19.23 4.50 -10.25
C GLN A 62 -20.59 4.42 -10.93
N GLY A 63 -20.78 5.17 -12.01
CA GLY A 63 -22.03 5.21 -12.78
C GLY A 63 -21.87 5.93 -14.12
N ASN A 64 -22.95 6.50 -14.62
CA ASN A 64 -22.96 7.16 -15.93
C ASN A 64 -22.81 8.69 -15.84
N THR A 65 -22.73 9.24 -14.65
CA THR A 65 -22.63 10.69 -14.40
C THR A 65 -21.35 11.05 -13.69
N GLU A 66 -20.94 12.30 -13.79
CA GLU A 66 -19.76 12.84 -13.10
C GLU A 66 -20.20 14.09 -12.32
N SER A 67 -20.03 14.05 -11.01
CA SER A 67 -20.32 15.20 -10.14
C SER A 67 -19.69 15.00 -8.76
N VAL A 68 -19.55 16.09 -8.01
CA VAL A 68 -19.11 16.08 -6.62
C VAL A 68 -20.14 16.80 -5.78
N THR A 69 -20.56 16.18 -4.69
CA THR A 69 -21.35 16.84 -3.63
C THR A 69 -20.49 16.91 -2.39
N LEU A 70 -20.17 18.12 -1.93
CA LEU A 70 -19.52 18.34 -0.63
C LEU A 70 -20.57 18.67 0.43
N SER A 71 -20.43 18.08 1.61
CA SER A 71 -21.19 18.41 2.81
C SER A 71 -20.23 18.93 3.87
N ALA A 72 -20.40 20.18 4.29
CA ALA A 72 -19.58 20.82 5.29
C ALA A 72 -20.27 22.07 5.86
N GLN A 73 -19.71 22.64 6.93
CA GLN A 73 -20.15 23.92 7.48
C GLN A 73 -19.91 25.04 6.46
N GLU A 74 -20.91 25.91 6.27
CA GLU A 74 -20.97 26.87 5.15
C GLU A 74 -19.72 27.75 5.03
N ASN A 75 -19.20 28.24 6.14
CA ASN A 75 -18.01 29.08 6.17
C ASN A 75 -16.71 28.38 5.75
N LEU A 76 -16.71 27.05 5.61
CA LEU A 76 -15.53 26.29 5.19
C LEU A 76 -15.39 26.20 3.67
N PHE A 77 -16.48 26.40 2.91
CA PHE A 77 -16.44 26.22 1.45
C PHE A 77 -15.48 27.17 0.72
N GLU A 78 -15.19 28.34 1.28
CA GLU A 78 -14.19 29.25 0.71
C GLU A 78 -12.76 28.72 0.75
N TYR A 79 -12.49 27.74 1.64
CA TYR A 79 -11.17 27.09 1.79
C TYR A 79 -11.05 25.79 1.02
N PHE A 80 -12.14 25.30 0.44
CA PHE A 80 -12.13 24.08 -0.35
C PHE A 80 -11.82 24.37 -1.81
N THR A 81 -11.08 23.46 -2.41
CA THR A 81 -10.87 23.44 -3.85
C THR A 81 -11.43 22.15 -4.42
N VAL A 82 -12.32 22.29 -5.41
CA VAL A 82 -12.83 21.20 -6.24
C VAL A 82 -12.61 21.60 -7.68
N LYS A 83 -11.73 20.92 -8.39
CA LYS A 83 -11.40 21.23 -9.78
C LYS A 83 -10.89 20.00 -10.52
N VAL A 84 -11.07 19.99 -11.83
CA VAL A 84 -10.42 19.01 -12.71
C VAL A 84 -9.20 19.68 -13.36
N GLU A 85 -8.03 19.08 -13.15
CA GLU A 85 -6.76 19.52 -13.74
C GLU A 85 -6.05 18.33 -14.37
N ASN A 86 -5.66 18.43 -15.62
CA ASN A 86 -4.97 17.39 -16.37
C ASN A 86 -5.68 16.01 -16.28
N GLY A 87 -7.03 16.03 -16.36
CA GLY A 87 -7.84 14.82 -16.27
C GLY A 87 -7.93 14.21 -14.86
N THR A 88 -7.51 14.93 -13.83
CA THR A 88 -7.62 14.49 -12.42
C THR A 88 -8.57 15.44 -11.67
N LEU A 89 -9.60 14.86 -11.06
CA LEU A 89 -10.45 15.55 -10.08
C LEU A 89 -9.66 15.71 -8.79
N ARG A 90 -9.42 16.95 -8.38
CA ARG A 90 -8.74 17.31 -7.14
C ARG A 90 -9.68 17.92 -6.15
N ILE A 91 -9.70 17.35 -4.94
CA ILE A 91 -10.48 17.85 -3.79
C ILE A 91 -9.51 18.03 -2.63
N TYR A 92 -9.31 19.27 -2.20
CA TYR A 92 -8.41 19.56 -1.10
C TYR A 92 -8.76 20.84 -0.35
N THR A 93 -8.21 20.99 0.86
CA THR A 93 -8.30 22.20 1.67
C THR A 93 -7.07 23.07 1.48
N ARG A 94 -7.26 24.39 1.32
CA ARG A 94 -6.14 25.36 1.21
C ARG A 94 -5.54 25.74 2.54
N ASN A 95 -6.27 25.56 3.63
CA ASN A 95 -5.86 25.90 4.99
C ASN A 95 -6.02 24.70 5.90
N ASN A 96 -5.38 24.73 7.05
CA ASN A 96 -5.67 23.79 8.12
C ASN A 96 -7.11 24.03 8.62
N ILE A 97 -7.97 23.04 8.51
CA ILE A 97 -9.37 23.10 8.89
C ILE A 97 -9.57 22.39 10.22
N MET A 98 -10.17 23.08 11.18
CA MET A 98 -10.69 22.47 12.40
C MET A 98 -12.21 22.44 12.30
N SER A 99 -12.77 21.39 11.71
CA SER A 99 -14.20 21.19 11.67
C SER A 99 -14.69 20.57 12.98
N THR A 100 -15.83 21.04 13.48
CA THR A 100 -16.55 20.43 14.62
C THR A 100 -17.59 19.41 14.14
N ARG A 101 -17.71 19.22 12.85
CA ARG A 101 -18.63 18.32 12.16
C ARG A 101 -17.87 17.59 11.05
N GLU A 102 -18.41 16.46 10.62
CA GLU A 102 -17.86 15.72 9.50
C GLU A 102 -17.84 16.55 8.21
N MET A 103 -16.74 16.45 7.46
CA MET A 103 -16.65 16.97 6.10
C MET A 103 -16.77 15.78 5.15
N LYS A 104 -17.81 15.74 4.32
CA LYS A 104 -18.07 14.61 3.42
C LYS A 104 -17.98 15.03 1.96
N ALA A 105 -17.46 14.14 1.13
CA ALA A 105 -17.48 14.28 -0.31
C ALA A 105 -18.10 13.05 -0.96
N ARG A 106 -19.14 13.22 -1.76
CA ARG A 106 -19.71 12.15 -2.57
C ARG A 106 -19.34 12.41 -4.02
N ILE A 107 -18.61 11.49 -4.62
CA ILE A 107 -18.04 11.61 -5.96
C ILE A 107 -18.68 10.58 -6.88
N TYR A 108 -19.41 11.06 -7.86
CA TYR A 108 -19.90 10.24 -8.97
C TYR A 108 -18.90 10.29 -10.12
N PHE A 109 -18.52 9.14 -10.65
CA PHE A 109 -17.56 9.02 -11.74
C PHE A 109 -17.95 7.91 -12.73
N LYS A 110 -17.42 8.01 -13.96
CA LYS A 110 -17.64 6.98 -15.00
C LYS A 110 -16.52 5.94 -14.99
N ASN A 111 -15.31 6.37 -15.27
CA ASN A 111 -14.13 5.52 -15.32
C ASN A 111 -12.95 6.24 -14.71
N ILE A 112 -12.19 5.53 -13.87
CA ILE A 112 -10.94 6.03 -13.32
C ILE A 112 -9.83 5.01 -13.50
N ASN A 113 -8.61 5.49 -13.60
CA ASN A 113 -7.38 4.69 -13.62
C ASN A 113 -6.41 5.09 -12.50
N ASN A 114 -6.73 6.12 -11.72
CA ASN A 114 -5.93 6.55 -10.59
C ASN A 114 -6.82 7.02 -9.44
N LEU A 115 -6.53 6.55 -8.22
CA LEU A 115 -7.17 6.96 -6.99
C LEU A 115 -6.09 7.29 -5.96
N LYS A 116 -6.00 8.56 -5.57
CA LYS A 116 -5.07 9.01 -4.54
C LYS A 116 -5.80 9.54 -3.32
N VAL A 117 -5.45 9.00 -2.15
CA VAL A 117 -5.92 9.40 -0.83
C VAL A 117 -4.74 9.90 -0.03
N SER A 118 -4.73 11.18 0.36
CA SER A 118 -3.58 11.79 1.04
C SER A 118 -3.97 12.64 2.26
N GLY A 119 -5.18 12.54 2.72
CA GLY A 119 -5.66 13.23 3.93
C GLY A 119 -5.80 12.33 5.13
N GLY A 120 -6.57 12.79 6.10
CA GLY A 120 -6.95 12.01 7.29
C GLY A 120 -8.42 11.58 7.28
N GLY A 121 -9.12 11.74 6.15
CA GLY A 121 -10.50 11.28 5.98
C GLY A 121 -10.54 9.95 5.25
N ASP A 122 -11.58 9.16 5.55
CA ASP A 122 -11.74 7.82 5.00
C ASP A 122 -12.36 7.84 3.61
N VAL A 123 -11.95 6.90 2.75
CA VAL A 123 -12.48 6.74 1.40
C VAL A 123 -13.15 5.37 1.24
N ASN A 124 -14.42 5.37 0.90
CA ASN A 124 -15.19 4.14 0.71
C ASN A 124 -15.83 4.12 -0.68
N SER A 125 -15.75 3.00 -1.40
CA SER A 125 -16.54 2.79 -2.61
C SER A 125 -17.89 2.16 -2.27
N GLU A 126 -18.98 2.83 -2.64
CA GLU A 126 -20.35 2.31 -2.49
C GLU A 126 -20.70 1.30 -3.59
N THR A 127 -20.09 1.47 -4.75
CA THR A 127 -20.18 0.55 -5.88
C THR A 127 -18.81 -0.03 -6.20
N PRO A 128 -18.72 -1.25 -6.75
CA PRO A 128 -17.45 -1.77 -7.24
C PRO A 128 -16.83 -0.83 -8.27
N ILE A 129 -15.52 -0.61 -8.16
CA ILE A 129 -14.74 0.13 -9.16
C ILE A 129 -14.33 -0.84 -10.26
N ASN A 130 -14.88 -0.66 -11.45
CA ASN A 130 -14.53 -1.45 -12.63
C ASN A 130 -13.61 -0.62 -13.53
N ALA A 131 -12.39 -1.10 -13.76
CA ALA A 131 -11.38 -0.41 -14.56
C ALA A 131 -10.57 -1.40 -15.39
N GLU A 132 -9.95 -0.96 -16.46
CA GLU A 132 -8.95 -1.79 -17.15
C GLU A 132 -7.66 -1.87 -16.33
N ALA A 133 -7.17 -0.72 -15.88
CA ALA A 133 -6.06 -0.61 -14.95
C ALA A 133 -6.42 0.43 -13.87
N LEU A 134 -6.07 0.16 -12.61
CA LEU A 134 -6.26 1.08 -11.50
C LEU A 134 -5.03 1.15 -10.62
N ASP A 135 -4.48 2.36 -10.47
CA ASP A 135 -3.43 2.68 -9.52
C ASP A 135 -4.04 3.34 -8.28
N VAL A 136 -3.82 2.75 -7.12
CA VAL A 136 -4.32 3.22 -5.82
C VAL A 136 -3.16 3.65 -4.95
N TYR A 137 -3.22 4.86 -4.41
CA TYR A 137 -2.21 5.43 -3.52
C TYR A 137 -2.86 5.91 -2.23
N VAL A 138 -2.43 5.34 -1.10
CA VAL A 138 -2.82 5.80 0.24
C VAL A 138 -1.58 6.35 0.93
N SER A 139 -1.55 7.64 1.22
CA SER A 139 -0.35 8.31 1.76
C SER A 139 -0.62 9.16 3.00
N GLY A 140 -1.85 9.26 3.44
CA GLY A 140 -2.24 9.98 4.64
C GLY A 140 -2.42 9.08 5.86
N GLY A 141 -3.29 9.49 6.77
CA GLY A 141 -3.75 8.70 7.90
C GLY A 141 -5.21 8.27 7.76
N GLY A 142 -5.83 8.50 6.60
CA GLY A 142 -7.19 8.07 6.30
C GLY A 142 -7.19 6.70 5.63
N ASP A 143 -8.24 5.93 5.87
CA ASP A 143 -8.39 4.56 5.39
C ASP A 143 -9.09 4.50 4.04
N LEU A 144 -8.78 3.46 3.27
CA LEU A 144 -9.46 3.13 2.02
C LEU A 144 -10.17 1.78 2.11
N ARG A 145 -11.47 1.76 1.81
CA ARG A 145 -12.22 0.51 1.62
C ARG A 145 -12.87 0.50 0.24
N SER A 146 -12.55 -0.53 -0.56
CA SER A 146 -13.07 -0.58 -1.94
C SER A 146 -13.17 -2.00 -2.47
N VAL A 147 -14.18 -2.23 -3.31
CA VAL A 147 -14.26 -3.39 -4.17
C VAL A 147 -13.77 -3.00 -5.55
N VAL A 148 -12.76 -3.72 -6.09
CA VAL A 148 -12.12 -3.39 -7.36
C VAL A 148 -12.15 -4.60 -8.30
N ASN A 149 -12.61 -4.39 -9.53
CA ASN A 149 -12.49 -5.35 -10.61
C ASN A 149 -11.70 -4.73 -11.76
N SER A 150 -10.57 -5.34 -12.12
CA SER A 150 -9.68 -4.78 -13.14
C SER A 150 -8.92 -5.85 -13.91
N SER A 151 -8.17 -5.46 -14.93
CA SER A 151 -7.15 -6.33 -15.52
C SER A 151 -5.80 -6.13 -14.81
N GLU A 152 -5.51 -4.92 -14.35
CA GLU A 152 -4.32 -4.59 -13.57
C GLU A 152 -4.70 -3.73 -12.37
N LEU A 153 -4.22 -4.10 -11.18
CA LEU A 153 -4.40 -3.33 -9.95
C LEU A 153 -3.05 -3.11 -9.29
N LYS A 154 -2.71 -1.85 -9.04
CA LYS A 154 -1.58 -1.48 -8.18
C LYS A 154 -2.08 -0.79 -6.94
N CYS A 155 -1.58 -1.18 -5.77
CA CYS A 155 -1.90 -0.55 -4.51
C CYS A 155 -0.62 -0.21 -3.75
N HIS A 156 -0.45 1.07 -3.44
CA HIS A 156 0.69 1.60 -2.72
C HIS A 156 0.23 2.27 -1.43
N ILE A 157 0.73 1.79 -0.30
CA ILE A 157 0.52 2.39 1.01
C ILE A 157 1.84 2.96 1.50
N SER A 158 1.90 4.27 1.71
CA SER A 158 3.11 4.95 2.18
C SER A 158 2.90 5.79 3.44
N GLY A 159 1.68 5.92 3.89
CA GLY A 159 1.30 6.64 5.10
C GLY A 159 1.10 5.74 6.31
N GLY A 160 0.26 6.19 7.23
CA GLY A 160 -0.20 5.42 8.38
C GLY A 160 -1.68 5.03 8.29
N GLY A 161 -2.33 5.32 7.16
CA GLY A 161 -3.70 4.88 6.89
C GLY A 161 -3.71 3.50 6.25
N ASP A 162 -4.80 2.76 6.49
CA ASP A 162 -4.95 1.38 6.06
C ASP A 162 -5.73 1.28 4.73
N ALA A 163 -5.52 0.17 3.99
CA ALA A 163 -6.38 -0.16 2.88
C ALA A 163 -7.01 -1.54 3.02
N GLU A 164 -8.31 -1.63 2.71
CA GLU A 164 -9.03 -2.88 2.59
C GLU A 164 -9.61 -3.00 1.17
N LEU A 165 -9.09 -3.97 0.41
CA LEU A 165 -9.45 -4.18 -0.98
C LEU A 165 -10.05 -5.56 -1.18
N GLU A 166 -11.17 -5.62 -1.88
CA GLU A 166 -11.82 -6.86 -2.32
C GLU A 166 -12.04 -6.85 -3.83
N GLY A 167 -12.21 -8.01 -4.47
CA GLY A 167 -12.59 -8.10 -5.88
C GLY A 167 -11.72 -9.04 -6.71
N LYS A 168 -11.47 -8.66 -7.98
CA LYS A 168 -10.75 -9.51 -8.94
C LYS A 168 -9.85 -8.69 -9.86
N THR A 169 -8.66 -9.25 -10.17
CA THR A 169 -7.76 -8.68 -11.18
C THR A 169 -6.99 -9.81 -11.89
N LYS A 170 -6.29 -9.51 -12.99
CA LYS A 170 -5.35 -10.46 -13.60
C LYS A 170 -3.95 -10.30 -13.01
N ALA A 171 -3.46 -9.05 -12.97
CA ALA A 171 -2.18 -8.72 -12.39
C ALA A 171 -2.37 -7.82 -11.17
N TYR A 172 -1.78 -8.19 -10.03
CA TYR A 172 -1.90 -7.48 -8.78
C TYR A 172 -0.52 -7.14 -8.22
N TYR A 173 -0.24 -5.86 -8.07
CA TYR A 173 0.95 -5.33 -7.40
C TYR A 173 0.56 -4.63 -6.11
N LEU A 174 1.21 -5.02 -5.01
CA LEU A 174 0.97 -4.53 -3.67
C LEU A 174 2.27 -4.00 -3.07
N GLU A 175 2.27 -2.80 -2.53
CA GLU A 175 3.43 -2.23 -1.86
C GLU A 175 3.03 -1.51 -0.57
N VAL A 176 3.64 -1.91 0.54
CA VAL A 176 3.52 -1.24 1.84
C VAL A 176 4.89 -0.69 2.20
N SER A 177 5.05 0.61 2.17
CA SER A 177 6.31 1.30 2.49
C SER A 177 6.20 2.21 3.72
N GLY A 178 5.00 2.36 4.25
CA GLY A 178 4.69 3.14 5.46
C GLY A 178 4.51 2.28 6.71
N GLY A 179 3.66 2.75 7.62
CA GLY A 179 3.25 2.04 8.82
C GLY A 179 1.77 1.65 8.82
N GLY A 180 1.05 1.91 7.72
CA GLY A 180 -0.34 1.48 7.53
C GLY A 180 -0.40 0.07 6.97
N ASP A 181 -1.51 -0.62 7.22
CA ASP A 181 -1.70 -2.02 6.85
C ASP A 181 -2.52 -2.18 5.56
N LEU A 182 -2.27 -3.26 4.83
CA LEU A 182 -3.08 -3.64 3.67
C LEU A 182 -3.75 -4.99 3.89
N LYS A 183 -5.10 -4.96 3.87
CA LYS A 183 -5.92 -6.18 3.85
C LYS A 183 -6.50 -6.37 2.46
N SER A 184 -6.20 -7.51 1.84
CA SER A 184 -6.65 -7.81 0.49
C SER A 184 -7.33 -9.16 0.39
N LYS A 185 -8.54 -9.14 -0.19
CA LYS A 185 -9.28 -10.31 -0.67
C LYS A 185 -9.52 -10.16 -2.18
N VAL A 186 -8.49 -9.81 -2.90
CA VAL A 186 -8.53 -9.66 -4.35
C VAL A 186 -7.97 -10.90 -5.00
N ASN A 187 -8.81 -11.59 -5.76
CA ASN A 187 -8.39 -12.76 -6.53
C ASN A 187 -7.62 -12.34 -7.78
N ALA A 188 -6.43 -12.93 -7.96
CA ALA A 188 -5.52 -12.55 -9.04
C ALA A 188 -4.78 -13.75 -9.66
N SER A 189 -4.48 -13.66 -10.96
CA SER A 189 -3.72 -14.69 -11.69
C SER A 189 -2.20 -14.54 -11.56
N SER A 190 -1.71 -13.31 -11.25
CA SER A 190 -0.32 -12.99 -10.95
C SER A 190 -0.27 -11.99 -9.82
N ILE A 191 0.63 -12.18 -8.85
CA ILE A 191 0.70 -11.37 -7.63
C ILE A 191 2.16 -11.01 -7.35
N GLU A 192 2.40 -9.75 -7.04
CA GLU A 192 3.66 -9.24 -6.52
C GLU A 192 3.39 -8.40 -5.28
N CYS A 193 3.94 -8.83 -4.14
CA CYS A 193 3.79 -8.17 -2.85
C CYS A 193 5.14 -7.67 -2.33
N ARG A 194 5.21 -6.42 -1.88
CA ARG A 194 6.42 -5.85 -1.29
C ARG A 194 6.12 -5.13 0.02
N ILE A 195 6.92 -5.40 1.04
CA ILE A 195 6.98 -4.61 2.26
C ILE A 195 8.35 -3.97 2.39
N GLY A 196 8.38 -2.64 2.41
CA GLY A 196 9.59 -1.85 2.65
C GLY A 196 9.55 -1.06 3.95
N GLY A 197 8.42 -1.06 4.64
CA GLY A 197 8.15 -0.32 5.87
C GLY A 197 7.96 -1.19 7.10
N GLY A 198 7.11 -0.73 8.01
CA GLY A 198 6.73 -1.44 9.23
C GLY A 198 5.24 -1.78 9.31
N GLY A 199 4.47 -1.50 8.27
CA GLY A 199 3.08 -1.92 8.15
C GLY A 199 2.95 -3.32 7.60
N ASP A 200 1.83 -3.99 7.89
CA ASP A 200 1.62 -5.39 7.56
C ASP A 200 0.76 -5.60 6.32
N LEU A 201 0.94 -6.77 5.69
CA LEU A 201 0.14 -7.19 4.56
C LEU A 201 -0.61 -8.48 4.84
N TYR A 202 -1.94 -8.43 4.70
CA TYR A 202 -2.82 -9.59 4.79
C TYR A 202 -3.43 -9.87 3.42
N LEU A 203 -3.01 -10.97 2.77
CA LEU A 203 -3.51 -11.36 1.46
C LEU A 203 -4.25 -12.68 1.50
N ARG A 204 -5.46 -12.71 0.92
CA ARG A 204 -6.23 -13.93 0.68
C ARG A 204 -6.58 -13.98 -0.80
N ASN A 205 -6.01 -14.97 -1.50
CA ASN A 205 -6.31 -15.25 -2.90
C ASN A 205 -6.81 -16.69 -3.03
N ASP A 206 -8.09 -16.84 -3.30
CA ASP A 206 -8.72 -18.17 -3.43
C ASP A 206 -8.67 -18.72 -4.86
N ASP A 207 -8.41 -17.87 -5.86
CA ASP A 207 -8.25 -18.28 -7.24
C ASP A 207 -6.83 -18.83 -7.49
N LYS A 208 -6.67 -19.62 -8.54
CA LYS A 208 -5.36 -20.13 -8.95
C LYS A 208 -4.48 -19.01 -9.50
N THR A 209 -3.26 -18.91 -8.95
CA THR A 209 -2.22 -17.96 -9.37
C THR A 209 -1.12 -18.71 -10.14
N SER A 210 -0.71 -18.19 -11.28
CA SER A 210 0.41 -18.76 -12.04
C SER A 210 1.75 -18.48 -11.36
N GLU A 211 1.93 -17.27 -10.88
CA GLU A 211 3.16 -16.82 -10.24
C GLU A 211 2.86 -15.79 -9.15
N ALA A 212 3.49 -15.98 -7.99
CA ALA A 212 3.44 -15.03 -6.89
C ALA A 212 4.84 -14.76 -6.36
N ALA A 213 5.15 -13.49 -6.15
CA ALA A 213 6.40 -13.02 -5.52
C ALA A 213 6.06 -12.23 -4.25
N ILE A 214 6.80 -12.51 -3.19
CA ILE A 214 6.71 -11.88 -1.88
C ILE A 214 8.09 -11.36 -1.51
N ASP A 215 8.22 -10.06 -1.30
CA ASP A 215 9.48 -9.41 -0.93
C ASP A 215 9.31 -8.61 0.37
N ILE A 216 10.05 -8.97 1.42
CA ILE A 216 10.09 -8.24 2.70
C ILE A 216 11.48 -7.64 2.86
N ASN A 217 11.57 -6.30 2.81
CA ASN A 217 12.79 -5.54 3.02
C ASN A 217 12.72 -4.63 4.26
N GLY A 218 11.64 -4.72 5.00
CA GLY A 218 11.33 -3.93 6.19
C GLY A 218 11.24 -4.77 7.46
N GLY A 219 10.45 -4.27 8.41
CA GLY A 219 10.13 -4.95 9.66
C GLY A 219 8.65 -5.30 9.80
N GLY A 220 7.83 -5.03 8.76
CA GLY A 220 6.43 -5.43 8.72
C GLY A 220 6.27 -6.87 8.26
N ASP A 221 5.16 -7.50 8.63
CA ASP A 221 4.93 -8.92 8.42
C ASP A 221 3.93 -9.19 7.29
N MET A 222 4.00 -10.39 6.69
CA MET A 222 3.01 -10.84 5.71
C MET A 222 2.28 -12.09 6.18
N ASP A 223 0.95 -12.07 6.09
CA ASP A 223 0.09 -13.25 6.20
C ASP A 223 -0.61 -13.50 4.85
N VAL A 224 -0.15 -14.53 4.13
CA VAL A 224 -0.59 -14.81 2.76
C VAL A 224 -1.20 -16.19 2.65
N LYS A 225 -2.46 -16.24 2.20
CA LYS A 225 -3.11 -17.48 1.77
C LYS A 225 -3.21 -17.50 0.24
N ILE A 226 -2.62 -18.51 -0.39
CA ILE A 226 -2.49 -18.56 -1.84
C ILE A 226 -2.58 -19.99 -2.40
N ASN A 227 -2.99 -20.10 -3.66
CA ASN A 227 -2.90 -21.31 -4.47
C ASN A 227 -2.12 -20.97 -5.74
N ALA A 228 -0.82 -21.31 -5.80
CA ALA A 228 0.10 -20.89 -6.85
C ALA A 228 0.75 -22.05 -7.59
N ASP A 229 1.07 -21.88 -8.87
CA ASP A 229 2.00 -22.79 -9.54
C ASP A 229 3.45 -22.51 -9.06
N LYS A 230 3.84 -21.22 -8.99
CA LYS A 230 5.14 -20.79 -8.47
C LYS A 230 4.96 -19.73 -7.40
N LEU A 231 5.62 -19.93 -6.26
CA LEU A 231 5.71 -18.96 -5.19
C LEU A 231 7.17 -18.68 -4.87
N LYS A 232 7.54 -17.40 -4.85
CA LYS A 232 8.83 -16.93 -4.39
C LYS A 232 8.66 -16.06 -3.15
N CYS A 233 9.45 -16.31 -2.10
CA CYS A 233 9.53 -15.50 -0.90
C CYS A 233 10.96 -15.02 -0.68
N SER A 234 11.15 -13.72 -0.59
CA SER A 234 12.46 -13.10 -0.34
C SER A 234 12.38 -12.20 0.88
N ILE A 235 13.26 -12.42 1.87
CA ILE A 235 13.34 -11.62 3.09
C ILE A 235 14.74 -11.06 3.24
N SER A 236 14.88 -9.75 3.33
CA SER A 236 16.15 -9.08 3.63
C SER A 236 16.11 -8.18 4.87
N GLY A 237 14.99 -8.16 5.57
CA GLY A 237 14.75 -7.41 6.79
C GLY A 237 14.61 -8.29 8.02
N GLY A 238 13.78 -7.82 8.95
CA GLY A 238 13.43 -8.53 10.19
C GLY A 238 11.95 -8.88 10.29
N GLY A 239 11.16 -8.64 9.23
CA GLY A 239 9.76 -9.01 9.18
C GLY A 239 9.56 -10.45 8.75
N ASP A 240 8.45 -11.07 9.16
CA ASP A 240 8.16 -12.48 9.00
C ASP A 240 7.12 -12.76 7.91
N ALA A 241 7.17 -13.96 7.31
CA ALA A 241 6.18 -14.41 6.34
C ALA A 241 5.43 -15.66 6.85
N LEU A 242 4.12 -15.50 7.09
CA LEU A 242 3.20 -16.61 7.35
C LEU A 242 2.49 -17.01 6.05
N LEU A 243 2.76 -18.21 5.54
CA LEU A 243 2.28 -18.68 4.25
C LEU A 243 1.36 -19.89 4.41
N SER A 244 0.24 -19.90 3.69
CA SER A 244 -0.73 -21.00 3.74
C SER A 244 -1.36 -21.26 2.38
N GLY A 245 -1.88 -22.49 2.18
CA GLY A 245 -2.53 -22.90 0.95
C GLY A 245 -1.73 -23.95 0.18
N GLN A 246 -1.46 -23.71 -1.11
CA GLN A 246 -0.74 -24.66 -1.97
C GLN A 246 0.21 -23.94 -2.93
N ALA A 247 1.38 -24.54 -3.19
CA ALA A 247 2.26 -24.13 -4.28
C ALA A 247 2.90 -25.37 -4.93
N SER A 248 3.04 -25.39 -6.26
CA SER A 248 3.79 -26.47 -6.89
C SER A 248 5.28 -26.32 -6.61
N ASP A 249 5.82 -25.15 -6.92
CA ASP A 249 7.21 -24.78 -6.68
C ASP A 249 7.29 -23.62 -5.69
N PHE A 250 8.04 -23.80 -4.61
CA PHE A 250 8.26 -22.77 -3.60
C PHE A 250 9.75 -22.46 -3.47
N GLU A 251 10.12 -21.21 -3.71
CA GLU A 251 11.50 -20.72 -3.62
C GLU A 251 11.63 -19.71 -2.47
N ILE A 252 12.59 -19.91 -1.58
CA ILE A 252 12.84 -19.07 -0.40
C ILE A 252 14.24 -18.48 -0.48
N HIS A 253 14.36 -17.17 -0.33
CA HIS A 253 15.63 -16.46 -0.19
C HIS A 253 15.60 -15.58 1.05
N ILE A 254 16.45 -15.89 2.05
CA ILE A 254 16.54 -15.08 3.26
C ILE A 254 17.97 -14.59 3.47
N ASN A 255 18.11 -13.30 3.69
CA ASN A 255 19.35 -12.66 4.11
C ASN A 255 19.04 -11.65 5.21
N GLY A 256 18.77 -12.12 6.40
CA GLY A 256 18.30 -11.29 7.51
C GLY A 256 18.01 -12.06 8.77
N GLY A 257 17.04 -11.56 9.55
CA GLY A 257 16.59 -12.16 10.80
C GLY A 257 15.11 -12.50 10.83
N GLY A 258 14.39 -12.28 9.71
CA GLY A 258 12.97 -12.62 9.62
C GLY A 258 12.76 -14.09 9.25
N ASP A 259 11.67 -14.67 9.74
CA ASP A 259 11.35 -16.09 9.61
C ASP A 259 10.30 -16.38 8.52
N VAL A 260 10.26 -17.63 8.04
CA VAL A 260 9.21 -18.11 7.14
C VAL A 260 8.47 -19.28 7.78
N ASP A 261 7.19 -19.08 8.14
CA ASP A 261 6.29 -20.16 8.51
C ASP A 261 5.38 -20.54 7.33
N ALA A 262 5.68 -21.66 6.71
CA ALA A 262 4.97 -22.25 5.59
C ALA A 262 4.54 -23.73 5.86
N LEU A 263 4.37 -24.12 7.13
CA LEU A 263 3.87 -25.46 7.46
C LEU A 263 2.47 -25.73 6.91
N ASN A 264 1.65 -24.66 6.83
CA ASN A 264 0.30 -24.71 6.26
C ASN A 264 0.27 -24.48 4.75
N LEU A 265 1.42 -24.36 4.09
CA LEU A 265 1.59 -24.27 2.64
C LEU A 265 2.04 -25.64 2.10
N SER A 266 1.13 -26.41 1.51
CA SER A 266 1.48 -27.70 0.89
C SER A 266 2.25 -27.47 -0.42
N THR A 267 3.48 -27.98 -0.52
CA THR A 267 4.31 -27.82 -1.73
C THR A 267 4.70 -29.15 -2.37
N SER A 268 5.00 -29.14 -3.67
CA SER A 268 5.65 -30.29 -4.33
C SER A 268 7.16 -30.18 -4.18
N ILE A 269 7.72 -29.05 -4.56
CA ILE A 269 9.15 -28.77 -4.50
C ILE A 269 9.36 -27.51 -3.66
N THR A 270 10.26 -27.60 -2.69
CA THR A 270 10.72 -26.44 -1.93
C THR A 270 12.23 -26.30 -2.09
N THR A 271 12.67 -25.13 -2.52
CA THR A 271 14.07 -24.75 -2.59
C THR A 271 14.36 -23.54 -1.73
N PHE A 272 15.49 -23.49 -1.05
CA PHE A 272 15.82 -22.38 -0.18
C PHE A 272 17.31 -22.01 -0.20
N ASN A 273 17.56 -20.72 0.03
CA ASN A 273 18.89 -20.18 0.29
C ASN A 273 18.77 -19.19 1.44
N VAL A 274 19.25 -19.60 2.62
CA VAL A 274 19.09 -18.86 3.87
C VAL A 274 20.47 -18.51 4.43
N SER A 275 20.66 -17.22 4.71
CA SER A 275 21.85 -16.72 5.40
C SER A 275 21.43 -15.71 6.47
N GLY A 276 21.79 -15.96 7.72
CA GLY A 276 21.41 -15.10 8.85
C GLY A 276 21.00 -15.89 10.07
N GLY A 277 20.07 -15.36 10.86
CA GLY A 277 19.54 -16.00 12.06
C GLY A 277 18.13 -16.52 11.92
N SER A 278 17.68 -16.77 10.70
CA SER A 278 16.28 -17.03 10.35
C SER A 278 15.94 -18.51 10.38
N ASP A 279 14.80 -18.83 10.95
CA ASP A 279 14.21 -20.17 10.90
C ASP A 279 13.23 -20.28 9.72
N ILE A 280 13.24 -21.44 9.06
CA ILE A 280 12.25 -21.75 8.03
C ILE A 280 11.46 -23.02 8.37
N HIS A 281 10.15 -22.92 8.34
CA HIS A 281 9.21 -24.01 8.51
C HIS A 281 8.52 -24.30 7.20
N VAL A 282 8.67 -25.51 6.63
CA VAL A 282 8.16 -25.83 5.29
C VAL A 282 7.49 -27.19 5.23
N ASN A 283 6.58 -27.38 4.25
CA ASN A 283 5.88 -28.64 4.03
C ASN A 283 6.03 -29.07 2.56
N ALA A 284 6.90 -30.06 2.31
CA ALA A 284 7.25 -30.52 0.98
C ALA A 284 6.89 -32.01 0.77
N SER A 285 6.47 -32.38 -0.45
CA SER A 285 6.06 -33.74 -0.76
C SER A 285 6.96 -34.51 -1.73
N LYS A 286 7.70 -33.82 -2.62
CA LYS A 286 8.60 -34.45 -3.59
C LYS A 286 10.06 -34.11 -3.34
N GLU A 287 10.39 -32.86 -3.25
CA GLU A 287 11.78 -32.42 -3.09
C GLU A 287 11.89 -31.28 -2.07
N LEU A 288 12.88 -31.42 -1.18
CA LEU A 288 13.37 -30.36 -0.29
C LEU A 288 14.85 -30.19 -0.54
N SER A 289 15.27 -29.05 -1.06
CA SER A 289 16.68 -28.79 -1.34
C SER A 289 17.06 -27.36 -1.05
N GLY A 290 18.31 -27.16 -0.61
CA GLY A 290 18.79 -25.81 -0.37
C GLY A 290 20.05 -25.72 0.47
N TYR A 291 20.37 -24.48 0.80
CA TYR A 291 21.51 -24.10 1.60
C TYR A 291 21.06 -23.22 2.76
N ILE A 292 21.53 -23.51 3.96
CA ILE A 292 21.35 -22.65 5.14
C ILE A 292 22.69 -22.44 5.85
N SER A 293 22.97 -21.21 6.24
CA SER A 293 24.16 -20.86 7.00
C SER A 293 23.87 -19.72 7.98
N GLY A 294 24.40 -19.85 9.17
CA GLY A 294 24.23 -18.86 10.24
C GLY A 294 23.82 -19.48 11.55
N GLY A 295 22.75 -19.00 12.18
CA GLY A 295 22.25 -19.48 13.47
C GLY A 295 20.81 -19.98 13.42
N GLY A 296 20.17 -19.99 12.25
CA GLY A 296 18.80 -20.45 12.08
C GLY A 296 18.72 -21.89 11.61
N ASP A 297 17.53 -22.50 11.73
CA ASP A 297 17.26 -23.90 11.45
C ASP A 297 16.21 -24.10 10.37
N VAL A 298 16.17 -25.32 9.79
CA VAL A 298 15.16 -25.76 8.85
C VAL A 298 14.26 -26.80 9.53
N TYR A 299 12.99 -26.49 9.66
CA TYR A 299 11.97 -27.41 10.12
C TYR A 299 11.10 -27.82 8.95
N TYR A 300 10.95 -29.12 8.71
CA TYR A 300 10.14 -29.59 7.61
C TYR A 300 9.14 -30.67 7.99
N SER A 301 7.97 -30.56 7.39
CA SER A 301 6.90 -31.56 7.42
C SER A 301 6.70 -32.18 6.04
N GLY A 302 5.83 -33.20 5.97
CA GLY A 302 5.62 -33.98 4.75
C GLY A 302 6.59 -35.16 4.63
N ASN A 303 6.62 -35.75 3.45
CA ASN A 303 7.52 -36.88 3.15
C ASN A 303 8.17 -36.69 1.78
N PRO A 304 9.10 -35.74 1.63
CA PRO A 304 9.78 -35.53 0.37
C PRO A 304 10.58 -36.77 -0.07
N GLU A 305 10.43 -37.13 -1.33
CA GLU A 305 11.16 -38.28 -1.92
C GLU A 305 12.66 -38.01 -1.99
N LYS A 306 13.03 -36.74 -2.09
CA LYS A 306 14.43 -36.30 -2.14
C LYS A 306 14.67 -35.16 -1.16
N ILE A 307 15.72 -35.32 -0.34
CA ILE A 307 16.21 -34.26 0.57
C ILE A 307 17.68 -34.02 0.25
N SER A 308 18.03 -32.77 -0.05
CA SER A 308 19.38 -32.32 -0.35
C SER A 308 19.65 -30.98 0.29
N VAL A 309 19.98 -30.97 1.56
CA VAL A 309 20.21 -29.74 2.34
C VAL A 309 21.66 -29.67 2.80
N ASP A 310 22.34 -28.56 2.51
CA ASP A 310 23.65 -28.20 3.01
C ASP A 310 23.53 -27.21 4.16
N ALA A 311 23.62 -27.64 5.40
CA ALA A 311 23.56 -26.85 6.60
C ALA A 311 24.96 -26.55 7.14
N LYS A 312 25.25 -25.26 7.40
CA LYS A 312 26.54 -24.78 7.88
C LYS A 312 26.41 -23.80 9.03
N GLY A 313 27.52 -23.60 9.75
CA GLY A 313 27.51 -22.72 10.93
C GLY A 313 26.96 -23.45 12.14
N GLY A 314 25.91 -22.92 12.75
CA GLY A 314 25.18 -23.57 13.84
C GLY A 314 23.83 -24.13 13.44
N SER A 315 23.57 -24.19 12.11
CA SER A 315 22.25 -24.55 11.58
C SER A 315 22.01 -26.05 11.53
N GLU A 316 20.81 -26.47 11.84
CA GLU A 316 20.34 -27.85 11.84
C GLU A 316 19.09 -28.05 10.98
N VAL A 317 18.80 -29.33 10.64
CA VAL A 317 17.61 -29.69 9.86
C VAL A 317 16.78 -30.68 10.66
N HIS A 318 15.55 -30.30 10.94
CA HIS A 318 14.63 -31.05 11.79
C HIS A 318 13.41 -31.50 11.01
N LYS A 319 13.00 -32.75 11.21
CA LYS A 319 11.71 -33.24 10.73
C LYS A 319 10.67 -33.09 11.82
N GLU A 320 9.54 -32.41 11.51
CA GLU A 320 8.36 -32.32 12.36
C GLU A 320 7.36 -33.45 12.12
#